data_0e4ee6abb0a4f4372d02ac38364080a3
#
_entry.id   0e4ee6abb0a4f4372d02ac38364080a3
#
_cell.length_a   1.000
_cell.length_b   1.000
_cell.length_c   1.000
_cell.angle_alpha   90.00
_cell.angle_beta   90.00
_cell.angle_gamma   90.00
#
_symmetry.space_group_name_H-M   'P 1'
#
loop_
_entity.id
_entity.type
_entity.pdbx_description
1 polymer ?
#
loop_
_entity_poly.entity_id
_entity_poly.type
_entity_poly.pdbx_seq_one_letter_code
_entity_poly.pdbx_strand_id
1 'polypeptide(L)'
;KKVMWDAYTRVSTSTGNRYPEVSRLLKQQQQAGALIMDYAGHGVEYQISHESVLTISDFRTFTNQNLPLWITASCDVMPFDTRKETIGETALLNAQGGSVAFWGTTRTVYAYYNKFINNAFLRHVLSFTNGKPTTMGEAQRLAKNDVISTGQDRTLNKLQYSLLGDPALALNLPTFDVVIDSINGLPVGGKQDIILKAGSVARVKGRVMRQEETLAGFNGQMTATVRDTREMVTCKKQEETSNSAFQYYDRQKVLFNGSDSVRNGEFQFTFAVPFDINYASGSGLINVYAVSDDHTQLAHGAEDRFFIYGSETVRNDSIGPSIYCYLNTPSFVEGGSVNTTPYF
;
A
#
# COMPACT_ATOMS: atom_id res chain seq x y z
N LYS A 1 -3.42 -1.06 -0.44
CA LYS A 1 -4.43 -1.57 -1.40
C LYS A 1 -4.28 -3.08 -1.50
N LYS A 2 -5.41 -3.81 -1.47
CA LYS A 2 -5.47 -5.25 -1.71
C LYS A 2 -5.83 -5.49 -3.16
N VAL A 3 -5.18 -6.48 -3.79
CA VAL A 3 -5.47 -6.91 -5.17
C VAL A 3 -5.56 -8.43 -5.15
N MET A 4 -6.78 -8.95 -5.08
CA MET A 4 -7.06 -10.39 -5.16
C MET A 4 -7.42 -10.72 -6.60
N TRP A 5 -6.67 -11.58 -7.27
CA TRP A 5 -6.85 -11.87 -8.71
C TRP A 5 -8.29 -12.20 -9.08
N ASP A 6 -8.89 -13.11 -8.32
CA ASP A 6 -10.23 -13.61 -8.61
C ASP A 6 -11.37 -12.60 -8.37
N ALA A 7 -11.08 -11.42 -7.82
CA ALA A 7 -12.01 -10.29 -7.81
C ALA A 7 -12.12 -9.57 -9.17
N TYR A 8 -11.14 -9.81 -10.06
CA TYR A 8 -11.06 -9.18 -11.39
C TYR A 8 -11.49 -10.15 -12.50
N THR A 9 -11.73 -9.62 -13.69
CA THR A 9 -12.15 -10.45 -14.82
C THR A 9 -10.97 -11.21 -15.41
N ARG A 10 -11.10 -12.52 -15.48
CA ARG A 10 -10.18 -13.43 -16.15
C ARG A 10 -10.44 -13.42 -17.66
N VAL A 11 -9.39 -13.40 -18.44
CA VAL A 11 -9.41 -13.51 -19.90
C VAL A 11 -8.67 -14.78 -20.29
N SER A 12 -9.32 -15.67 -21.04
CA SER A 12 -8.68 -16.86 -21.60
C SER A 12 -8.00 -16.53 -22.92
N THR A 13 -6.75 -16.94 -23.07
CA THR A 13 -5.94 -16.74 -24.28
C THR A 13 -5.39 -18.08 -24.78
N SER A 14 -4.80 -18.10 -25.96
CA SER A 14 -4.12 -19.30 -26.50
C SER A 14 -2.94 -19.78 -25.65
N THR A 15 -2.39 -18.88 -24.80
CA THR A 15 -1.24 -19.18 -23.91
C THR A 15 -1.65 -19.32 -22.45
N GLY A 16 -2.94 -19.48 -22.16
CA GLY A 16 -3.49 -19.65 -20.82
C GLY A 16 -4.33 -18.47 -20.36
N ASN A 17 -4.76 -18.56 -19.11
CA ASN A 17 -5.57 -17.53 -18.48
C ASN A 17 -4.71 -16.29 -18.12
N ARG A 18 -5.32 -15.11 -18.12
CA ARG A 18 -4.69 -13.84 -17.79
C ARG A 18 -5.63 -12.96 -16.99
N TYR A 19 -5.06 -12.03 -16.20
CA TYR A 19 -5.78 -10.96 -15.51
C TYR A 19 -5.20 -9.60 -15.94
N PRO A 20 -5.57 -9.08 -17.14
CA PRO A 20 -4.97 -7.86 -17.68
C PRO A 20 -5.12 -6.64 -16.79
N GLU A 21 -6.26 -6.51 -16.10
CA GLU A 21 -6.52 -5.42 -15.18
C GLU A 21 -5.62 -5.49 -13.95
N VAL A 22 -5.39 -6.69 -13.38
CA VAL A 22 -4.46 -6.89 -12.26
C VAL A 22 -3.05 -6.51 -12.68
N SER A 23 -2.58 -6.99 -13.84
CA SER A 23 -1.26 -6.63 -14.38
C SER A 23 -1.10 -5.12 -14.54
N ARG A 24 -2.12 -4.45 -15.10
CA ARG A 24 -2.14 -2.99 -15.25
C ARG A 24 -2.04 -2.27 -13.89
N LEU A 25 -2.84 -2.67 -12.92
CA LEU A 25 -2.85 -2.06 -11.58
C LEU A 25 -1.52 -2.22 -10.86
N LEU A 26 -0.88 -3.40 -10.95
CA LEU A 26 0.41 -3.63 -10.33
C LEU A 26 1.51 -2.82 -11.00
N LYS A 27 1.53 -2.75 -12.33
CA LYS A 27 2.49 -1.92 -13.09
C LYS A 27 2.32 -0.43 -12.76
N GLN A 28 1.09 0.05 -12.69
CA GLN A 28 0.80 1.43 -12.30
C GLN A 28 1.26 1.72 -10.87
N GLN A 29 1.01 0.81 -9.91
CA GLN A 29 1.47 0.99 -8.54
C GLN A 29 2.99 0.94 -8.44
N GLN A 30 3.64 0.02 -9.16
CA GLN A 30 5.11 -0.05 -9.25
C GLN A 30 5.68 1.28 -9.78
N GLN A 31 5.10 1.81 -10.84
CA GLN A 31 5.56 3.06 -11.47
C GLN A 31 5.31 4.29 -10.58
N ALA A 32 4.19 4.34 -9.87
CA ALA A 32 3.89 5.40 -8.90
C ALA A 32 4.76 5.33 -7.64
N GLY A 33 5.31 4.14 -7.35
CA GLY A 33 6.07 3.84 -6.15
C GLY A 33 5.19 3.31 -5.02
N ALA A 34 5.83 2.57 -4.14
CA ALA A 34 5.27 2.05 -2.91
C ALA A 34 6.39 1.86 -1.89
N LEU A 35 6.07 1.85 -0.61
CA LEU A 35 7.04 1.44 0.42
C LEU A 35 7.32 -0.05 0.33
N ILE A 36 6.26 -0.84 0.17
CA ILE A 36 6.30 -2.31 0.06
C ILE A 36 5.34 -2.75 -1.04
N MET A 37 5.79 -3.70 -1.86
CA MET A 37 4.98 -4.53 -2.74
C MET A 37 5.05 -5.96 -2.21
N ASP A 38 3.92 -6.47 -1.69
CA ASP A 38 3.84 -7.81 -1.09
C ASP A 38 2.97 -8.73 -1.96
N TYR A 39 3.53 -9.87 -2.34
CA TYR A 39 2.87 -10.87 -3.15
C TYR A 39 2.83 -12.24 -2.44
N ALA A 40 1.68 -12.86 -2.41
CA ALA A 40 1.51 -14.23 -1.95
C ALA A 40 0.79 -15.06 -3.03
N GLY A 41 1.42 -16.13 -3.50
CA GLY A 41 0.86 -16.98 -4.56
C GLY A 41 1.92 -17.86 -5.22
N HIS A 42 1.59 -18.39 -6.41
CA HIS A 42 2.53 -19.15 -7.21
C HIS A 42 3.57 -18.28 -7.89
N GLY A 43 4.76 -18.81 -8.12
CA GLY A 43 5.81 -18.14 -8.86
C GLY A 43 6.88 -19.10 -9.34
N VAL A 44 7.67 -18.63 -10.26
CA VAL A 44 8.88 -19.24 -10.78
C VAL A 44 9.89 -18.14 -11.09
N GLU A 45 11.09 -18.49 -11.54
CA GLU A 45 12.21 -17.56 -11.75
C GLU A 45 11.86 -16.37 -12.66
N TYR A 46 10.92 -16.54 -13.59
CA TYR A 46 10.62 -15.56 -14.66
C TYR A 46 9.22 -14.99 -14.64
N GLN A 47 8.32 -15.45 -13.74
CA GLN A 47 6.96 -14.90 -13.64
C GLN A 47 6.34 -15.07 -12.26
N ILE A 48 5.49 -14.14 -11.92
CA ILE A 48 4.60 -14.17 -10.76
C ILE A 48 3.23 -14.66 -11.24
N SER A 49 2.69 -15.64 -10.56
CA SER A 49 1.47 -16.42 -10.84
C SER A 49 1.50 -17.23 -12.15
N HIS A 50 0.66 -18.25 -12.24
CA HIS A 50 0.46 -19.03 -13.48
C HIS A 50 -0.08 -18.17 -14.62
N GLU A 51 -0.84 -17.12 -14.30
CA GLU A 51 -1.44 -16.20 -15.25
C GLU A 51 -0.47 -15.11 -15.71
N SER A 52 0.80 -15.19 -15.31
CA SER A 52 1.87 -14.25 -15.70
C SER A 52 1.51 -12.80 -15.43
N VAL A 53 1.03 -12.51 -14.22
CA VAL A 53 0.55 -11.16 -13.85
C VAL A 53 1.68 -10.14 -13.92
N LEU A 54 2.89 -10.52 -13.50
CA LEU A 54 4.13 -9.82 -13.79
C LEU A 54 5.18 -10.83 -14.24
N THR A 55 6.03 -10.43 -15.17
CA THR A 55 7.10 -11.23 -15.72
C THR A 55 8.45 -10.56 -15.53
N ILE A 56 9.53 -11.28 -15.72
CA ILE A 56 10.90 -10.75 -15.70
C ILE A 56 11.08 -9.58 -16.69
N SER A 57 10.38 -9.62 -17.84
CA SER A 57 10.39 -8.53 -18.83
C SER A 57 9.79 -7.24 -18.27
N ASP A 58 8.76 -7.34 -17.42
CA ASP A 58 8.18 -6.18 -16.76
C ASP A 58 9.19 -5.56 -15.79
N PHE A 59 9.85 -6.39 -14.98
CA PHE A 59 10.87 -5.91 -14.03
C PHE A 59 12.08 -5.24 -14.71
N ARG A 60 12.44 -5.69 -15.92
CA ARG A 60 13.49 -5.03 -16.73
C ARG A 60 13.10 -3.65 -17.24
N THR A 61 11.82 -3.41 -17.45
CA THR A 61 11.31 -2.18 -18.07
C THR A 61 10.78 -1.16 -17.08
N PHE A 62 10.75 -1.46 -15.78
CA PHE A 62 10.34 -0.49 -14.77
C PHE A 62 11.33 0.68 -14.68
N THR A 63 10.76 1.89 -14.59
CA THR A 63 11.51 3.15 -14.52
C THR A 63 11.11 3.98 -13.29
N ASN A 64 10.53 3.33 -12.28
CA ASN A 64 10.07 3.97 -11.06
C ASN A 64 11.23 4.57 -10.27
N GLN A 65 11.06 5.80 -9.80
CA GLN A 65 12.06 6.50 -8.98
C GLN A 65 11.94 6.13 -7.50
N ASN A 66 10.72 5.84 -7.04
CA ASN A 66 10.46 5.36 -5.68
C ASN A 66 10.54 3.83 -5.69
N LEU A 67 11.64 3.30 -5.17
CA LEU A 67 11.94 1.88 -5.21
C LEU A 67 11.28 1.15 -4.03
N PRO A 68 10.32 0.25 -4.24
CA PRO A 68 9.70 -0.52 -3.17
C PRO A 68 10.64 -1.62 -2.64
N LEU A 69 10.42 -2.03 -1.40
CA LEU A 69 10.81 -3.37 -0.97
C LEU A 69 9.79 -4.37 -1.57
N TRP A 70 10.26 -5.28 -2.42
CA TRP A 70 9.45 -6.42 -2.86
C TRP A 70 9.54 -7.56 -1.84
N ILE A 71 8.39 -8.08 -1.47
CA ILE A 71 8.21 -9.23 -0.60
C ILE A 71 7.42 -10.28 -1.38
N THR A 72 7.91 -11.53 -1.42
CA THR A 72 7.21 -12.59 -2.15
C THR A 72 7.11 -13.86 -1.31
N ALA A 73 5.90 -14.21 -0.95
CA ALA A 73 5.55 -15.52 -0.39
C ALA A 73 5.21 -16.49 -1.52
N SER A 74 6.22 -16.86 -2.31
CA SER A 74 6.09 -17.59 -3.57
C SER A 74 7.29 -18.50 -3.80
N CYS A 75 7.15 -19.55 -4.63
CA CYS A 75 8.25 -20.48 -4.97
C CYS A 75 9.23 -19.85 -5.96
N ASP A 76 10.51 -20.18 -5.81
CA ASP A 76 11.56 -20.07 -6.83
C ASP A 76 11.67 -18.72 -7.58
N VAL A 77 11.35 -17.62 -6.92
CA VAL A 77 11.36 -16.29 -7.57
C VAL A 77 12.76 -15.67 -7.65
N MET A 78 13.71 -16.20 -6.88
CA MET A 78 15.09 -15.69 -6.88
C MET A 78 16.16 -16.75 -6.53
N PRO A 79 16.23 -17.89 -7.21
CA PRO A 79 17.33 -18.85 -7.04
C PRO A 79 18.61 -18.30 -7.68
N PHE A 80 19.34 -17.43 -6.96
CA PHE A 80 20.51 -16.69 -7.42
C PHE A 80 21.76 -17.57 -7.68
N ASP A 81 21.68 -18.86 -7.46
CA ASP A 81 22.69 -19.87 -7.77
C ASP A 81 22.45 -20.57 -9.12
N THR A 82 21.55 -20.06 -9.93
CA THR A 82 21.28 -20.55 -11.30
C THR A 82 22.10 -19.77 -12.34
N ARG A 83 22.12 -20.27 -13.58
CA ARG A 83 22.73 -19.56 -14.72
C ARG A 83 21.80 -18.55 -15.38
N LYS A 84 20.54 -18.53 -15.00
CA LYS A 84 19.50 -17.66 -15.56
C LYS A 84 19.23 -16.53 -14.59
N GLU A 85 19.06 -15.35 -15.13
CA GLU A 85 18.58 -14.21 -14.38
C GLU A 85 17.17 -14.46 -13.85
N THR A 86 16.90 -14.06 -12.62
CA THR A 86 15.64 -14.25 -11.93
C THR A 86 14.90 -12.93 -11.70
N ILE A 87 13.62 -13.00 -11.36
CA ILE A 87 12.82 -11.79 -11.04
C ILE A 87 13.48 -10.99 -9.93
N GLY A 88 13.92 -11.65 -8.84
CA GLY A 88 14.54 -10.96 -7.71
C GLY A 88 15.82 -10.21 -8.11
N GLU A 89 16.69 -10.84 -8.90
CA GLU A 89 17.92 -10.21 -9.41
C GLU A 89 17.59 -9.06 -10.36
N THR A 90 16.68 -9.29 -11.33
CA THR A 90 16.27 -8.27 -12.29
C THR A 90 15.64 -7.06 -11.59
N ALA A 91 14.82 -7.28 -10.57
CA ALA A 91 14.19 -6.21 -9.81
C ALA A 91 15.21 -5.35 -9.06
N LEU A 92 16.25 -5.97 -8.49
CA LEU A 92 17.31 -5.28 -7.75
C LEU A 92 18.32 -4.58 -8.67
N LEU A 93 18.71 -5.23 -9.78
CA LEU A 93 19.79 -4.79 -10.66
C LEU A 93 19.33 -3.85 -11.78
N ASN A 94 18.04 -3.57 -11.90
CA ASN A 94 17.51 -2.63 -12.88
C ASN A 94 18.00 -1.19 -12.57
N ALA A 95 18.91 -0.68 -13.39
CA ALA A 95 19.50 0.66 -13.21
C ALA A 95 18.53 1.82 -13.43
N GLN A 96 17.34 1.58 -13.99
CA GLN A 96 16.33 2.61 -14.29
C GLN A 96 15.19 2.64 -13.28
N GLY A 97 15.06 1.60 -12.44
CA GLY A 97 13.94 1.46 -11.51
C GLY A 97 14.01 0.13 -10.75
N GLY A 98 12.87 -0.57 -10.63
CA GLY A 98 12.82 -1.87 -9.98
C GLY A 98 12.54 -1.78 -8.48
N SER A 99 13.43 -2.33 -7.64
CA SER A 99 13.25 -2.41 -6.19
C SER A 99 14.51 -2.00 -5.41
N VAL A 100 14.33 -1.50 -4.20
CA VAL A 100 15.45 -1.20 -3.29
C VAL A 100 16.02 -2.48 -2.68
N ALA A 101 15.18 -3.48 -2.52
CA ALA A 101 15.52 -4.82 -2.09
C ALA A 101 14.42 -5.80 -2.49
N PHE A 102 14.76 -7.08 -2.57
CA PHE A 102 13.84 -8.15 -2.87
C PHE A 102 13.97 -9.26 -1.83
N TRP A 103 12.89 -9.55 -1.12
CA TRP A 103 12.83 -10.65 -0.16
C TRP A 103 11.91 -11.74 -0.69
N GLY A 104 12.45 -12.92 -0.89
CA GLY A 104 11.72 -14.01 -1.52
C GLY A 104 12.42 -15.35 -1.34
N THR A 105 12.05 -16.33 -2.17
CA THR A 105 12.51 -17.70 -2.02
C THR A 105 13.49 -18.12 -3.11
N THR A 106 14.46 -18.93 -2.70
CA THR A 106 15.47 -19.52 -3.57
C THR A 106 15.10 -20.94 -4.04
N ARG A 107 14.04 -21.50 -3.47
CA ARG A 107 13.55 -22.86 -3.76
C ARG A 107 12.04 -22.93 -3.59
N THR A 108 11.47 -24.07 -3.97
CA THR A 108 10.06 -24.40 -3.75
C THR A 108 9.72 -24.35 -2.26
N VAL A 109 8.59 -23.73 -1.92
CA VAL A 109 8.09 -23.53 -0.57
C VAL A 109 6.61 -23.95 -0.45
N TYR A 110 6.17 -24.13 0.78
CA TYR A 110 4.79 -24.54 1.08
C TYR A 110 3.93 -23.34 1.51
N ALA A 111 2.84 -23.11 0.80
CA ALA A 111 1.91 -21.99 1.04
C ALA A 111 1.45 -21.88 2.50
N TYR A 112 1.24 -23.02 3.18
CA TYR A 112 0.85 -23.02 4.59
C TYR A 112 1.88 -22.36 5.50
N TYR A 113 3.18 -22.59 5.27
CA TYR A 113 4.25 -22.02 6.09
C TYR A 113 4.64 -20.61 5.63
N ASN A 114 4.43 -20.28 4.37
CA ASN A 114 4.74 -18.97 3.81
C ASN A 114 4.04 -17.84 4.58
N LYS A 115 2.78 -18.03 4.98
CA LYS A 115 2.02 -17.03 5.75
C LYS A 115 2.69 -16.64 7.07
N PHE A 116 3.35 -17.59 7.75
CA PHE A 116 3.97 -17.31 9.04
C PHE A 116 5.24 -16.48 8.87
N ILE A 117 6.12 -16.91 7.96
CA ILE A 117 7.39 -16.20 7.74
C ILE A 117 7.16 -14.84 7.08
N ASN A 118 6.19 -14.71 6.15
CA ASN A 118 5.82 -13.46 5.51
C ASN A 118 5.29 -12.45 6.54
N ASN A 119 4.33 -12.87 7.37
CA ASN A 119 3.79 -12.02 8.43
C ASN A 119 4.84 -11.63 9.47
N ALA A 120 5.75 -12.53 9.83
CA ALA A 120 6.84 -12.23 10.75
C ALA A 120 7.80 -11.20 10.15
N PHE A 121 8.18 -11.36 8.87
CA PHE A 121 9.05 -10.41 8.19
C PHE A 121 8.42 -9.02 8.08
N LEU A 122 7.15 -8.94 7.64
CA LEU A 122 6.40 -7.69 7.57
C LEU A 122 6.32 -6.98 8.92
N ARG A 123 6.04 -7.72 10.00
CA ARG A 123 5.99 -7.16 11.35
C ARG A 123 7.33 -6.54 11.76
N HIS A 124 8.43 -7.22 11.49
CA HIS A 124 9.76 -6.75 11.89
C HIS A 124 10.28 -5.62 11.00
N VAL A 125 10.10 -5.70 9.68
CA VAL A 125 10.59 -4.65 8.76
C VAL A 125 9.84 -3.32 8.92
N LEU A 126 8.62 -3.37 9.47
CA LEU A 126 7.80 -2.20 9.82
C LEU A 126 7.92 -1.80 11.31
N SER A 127 8.91 -2.31 12.03
CA SER A 127 9.11 -2.02 13.44
C SER A 127 10.34 -1.14 13.70
N PHE A 128 10.48 -0.72 14.95
CA PHE A 128 11.64 0.02 15.44
C PHE A 128 12.41 -0.84 16.43
N THR A 129 13.73 -0.81 16.31
CA THR A 129 14.66 -1.44 17.25
C THR A 129 15.55 -0.35 17.84
N ASN A 130 15.51 -0.18 19.17
CA ASN A 130 16.25 0.88 19.88
C ASN A 130 15.97 2.30 19.31
N GLY A 131 14.73 2.60 18.98
CA GLY A 131 14.29 3.91 18.47
C GLY A 131 14.66 4.20 17.01
N LYS A 132 15.20 3.20 16.29
CA LYS A 132 15.51 3.30 14.85
C LYS A 132 14.72 2.26 14.06
N PRO A 133 14.32 2.54 12.82
CA PRO A 133 13.70 1.55 11.96
C PRO A 133 14.56 0.29 11.86
N THR A 134 13.93 -0.87 12.00
CA THR A 134 14.63 -2.17 11.93
C THR A 134 15.18 -2.39 10.53
N THR A 135 16.47 -2.74 10.42
CA THR A 135 17.09 -3.02 9.12
C THR A 135 16.51 -4.28 8.49
N MET A 136 16.55 -4.39 7.16
CA MET A 136 15.98 -5.52 6.43
C MET A 136 16.66 -6.84 6.79
N GLY A 137 17.97 -6.83 7.01
CA GLY A 137 18.71 -8.02 7.47
C GLY A 137 18.32 -8.44 8.88
N GLU A 138 18.17 -7.48 9.79
CA GLU A 138 17.70 -7.77 11.16
C GLU A 138 16.25 -8.26 11.16
N ALA A 139 15.38 -7.65 10.33
CA ALA A 139 14.00 -8.11 10.16
C ALA A 139 13.93 -9.56 9.67
N GLN A 140 14.79 -9.94 8.69
CA GLN A 140 14.88 -11.33 8.24
C GLN A 140 15.34 -12.27 9.35
N ARG A 141 16.37 -11.90 10.11
CA ARG A 141 16.88 -12.70 11.22
C ARG A 141 15.80 -12.91 12.29
N LEU A 142 15.12 -11.84 12.70
CA LEU A 142 14.05 -11.88 13.68
C LEU A 142 12.87 -12.72 13.19
N ALA A 143 12.44 -12.55 11.95
CA ALA A 143 11.34 -13.32 11.36
C ALA A 143 11.62 -14.83 11.36
N LYS A 144 12.83 -15.23 10.96
CA LYS A 144 13.24 -16.65 11.01
C LYS A 144 13.27 -17.18 12.43
N ASN A 145 13.80 -16.41 13.38
CA ASN A 145 13.83 -16.80 14.79
C ASN A 145 12.43 -16.94 15.39
N ASP A 146 11.51 -16.06 15.05
CA ASP A 146 10.12 -16.12 15.50
C ASP A 146 9.43 -17.44 15.10
N VAL A 147 9.52 -17.80 13.82
CA VAL A 147 8.87 -19.02 13.33
C VAL A 147 9.55 -20.30 13.87
N ILE A 148 10.84 -20.24 14.20
CA ILE A 148 11.57 -21.33 14.87
C ILE A 148 11.13 -21.45 16.32
N SER A 149 11.19 -20.36 17.09
CA SER A 149 10.90 -20.35 18.53
C SER A 149 9.44 -20.69 18.84
N THR A 150 8.52 -20.25 17.99
CA THR A 150 7.08 -20.56 18.12
C THR A 150 6.71 -21.95 17.59
N GLY A 151 7.62 -22.64 16.90
CA GLY A 151 7.37 -23.94 16.27
C GLY A 151 6.36 -23.89 15.11
N GLN A 152 6.06 -22.71 14.58
CA GLN A 152 5.11 -22.51 13.48
C GLN A 152 5.61 -23.11 12.15
N ASP A 153 6.93 -23.18 11.96
CA ASP A 153 7.54 -23.86 10.84
C ASP A 153 8.71 -24.73 11.34
N ARG A 154 8.49 -26.04 11.38
CA ARG A 154 9.48 -27.04 11.74
C ARG A 154 10.22 -27.63 10.54
N THR A 155 9.92 -27.13 9.34
CA THR A 155 10.51 -27.59 8.06
C THR A 155 11.69 -26.70 7.65
N LEU A 156 12.25 -26.99 6.48
CA LEU A 156 13.26 -26.15 5.85
C LEU A 156 12.67 -24.90 5.14
N ASN A 157 11.35 -24.75 5.12
CA ASN A 157 10.65 -23.71 4.34
C ASN A 157 11.19 -22.29 4.64
N LYS A 158 11.32 -21.93 5.93
CA LYS A 158 11.88 -20.64 6.36
C LYS A 158 13.32 -20.38 5.91
N LEU A 159 14.10 -21.45 5.68
CA LEU A 159 15.51 -21.35 5.26
C LEU A 159 15.61 -21.02 3.77
N GLN A 160 14.57 -21.28 2.98
CA GLN A 160 14.52 -20.97 1.56
C GLN A 160 14.31 -19.47 1.30
N TYR A 161 13.87 -18.71 2.29
CA TYR A 161 13.73 -17.27 2.18
C TYR A 161 15.08 -16.56 2.32
N SER A 162 15.34 -15.60 1.45
CA SER A 162 16.56 -14.82 1.44
C SER A 162 16.28 -13.36 1.08
N LEU A 163 17.23 -12.49 1.36
CA LEU A 163 17.19 -11.07 1.01
C LEU A 163 18.23 -10.80 -0.06
N LEU A 164 17.81 -10.24 -1.18
CA LEU A 164 18.67 -9.58 -2.16
C LEU A 164 18.59 -8.07 -1.92
N GLY A 165 19.72 -7.43 -1.67
CA GLY A 165 19.85 -6.01 -1.33
C GLY A 165 20.79 -5.79 -0.16
N ASP A 166 20.93 -4.55 0.29
CA ASP A 166 21.76 -4.21 1.44
C ASP A 166 21.03 -4.56 2.75
N PRO A 167 21.54 -5.53 3.55
CA PRO A 167 20.91 -5.92 4.81
C PRO A 167 20.98 -4.83 5.89
N ALA A 168 21.85 -3.84 5.77
CA ALA A 168 21.96 -2.72 6.70
C ALA A 168 20.93 -1.61 6.41
N LEU A 169 20.28 -1.64 5.26
CA LEU A 169 19.26 -0.68 4.89
C LEU A 169 17.98 -0.93 5.69
N ALA A 170 17.33 0.15 6.12
CA ALA A 170 16.01 0.15 6.73
C ALA A 170 15.01 0.92 5.86
N LEU A 171 13.73 0.59 5.97
CA LEU A 171 12.68 1.40 5.36
C LEU A 171 12.61 2.77 6.05
N ASN A 172 12.34 3.80 5.27
CA ASN A 172 12.15 5.16 5.81
C ASN A 172 10.75 5.27 6.42
N LEU A 173 10.61 4.78 7.66
CA LEU A 173 9.35 4.78 8.39
C LEU A 173 9.12 6.14 9.05
N PRO A 174 7.86 6.63 9.08
CA PRO A 174 7.51 7.82 9.84
C PRO A 174 7.85 7.66 11.32
N THR A 175 8.52 8.66 11.89
CA THR A 175 8.96 8.68 13.29
C THR A 175 8.08 9.58 14.16
N PHE A 176 7.18 10.33 13.55
CA PHE A 176 6.21 11.19 14.22
C PHE A 176 4.79 10.72 13.93
N ASP A 177 3.88 11.04 14.83
CA ASP A 177 2.47 10.70 14.70
C ASP A 177 1.69 11.88 14.11
N VAL A 178 0.63 11.56 13.36
CA VAL A 178 -0.41 12.50 12.97
C VAL A 178 -1.67 12.16 13.74
N VAL A 179 -2.26 13.16 14.38
CA VAL A 179 -3.54 13.05 15.09
C VAL A 179 -4.58 13.92 14.42
N ILE A 180 -5.76 13.38 14.17
CA ILE A 180 -6.93 14.15 13.75
C ILE A 180 -7.65 14.61 15.02
N ASP A 181 -7.71 15.92 15.23
CA ASP A 181 -8.30 16.51 16.42
C ASP A 181 -9.81 16.64 16.31
N SER A 182 -10.28 17.08 15.12
CA SER A 182 -11.71 17.31 14.91
C SER A 182 -12.12 17.18 13.46
N ILE A 183 -13.37 16.80 13.25
CA ILE A 183 -14.06 16.80 11.96
C ILE A 183 -15.35 17.62 12.10
N ASN A 184 -15.52 18.63 11.24
CA ASN A 184 -16.65 19.59 11.29
C ASN A 184 -16.80 20.28 12.66
N GLY A 185 -15.67 20.53 13.36
CA GLY A 185 -15.67 21.15 14.69
C GLY A 185 -16.01 20.19 15.84
N LEU A 186 -16.37 18.95 15.57
CA LEU A 186 -16.58 17.93 16.59
C LEU A 186 -15.27 17.23 16.92
N PRO A 187 -14.88 17.14 18.20
CA PRO A 187 -13.65 16.46 18.58
C PRO A 187 -13.73 14.96 18.32
N VAL A 188 -12.67 14.40 17.75
CA VAL A 188 -12.57 12.95 17.52
C VAL A 188 -12.46 12.22 18.85
N GLY A 189 -13.26 11.16 19.02
CA GLY A 189 -13.36 10.44 20.31
C GLY A 189 -14.17 11.17 21.38
N GLY A 190 -14.89 12.25 21.03
CA GLY A 190 -15.84 12.93 21.89
C GLY A 190 -17.12 12.10 22.14
N LYS A 191 -18.07 12.68 22.87
CA LYS A 191 -19.34 12.01 23.19
C LYS A 191 -20.32 11.95 22.02
N GLN A 192 -20.14 12.82 21.02
CA GLN A 192 -21.03 12.92 19.85
C GLN A 192 -20.42 12.19 18.69
N ASP A 193 -21.23 11.36 18.01
CA ASP A 193 -20.81 10.70 16.77
C ASP A 193 -20.59 11.71 15.65
N ILE A 194 -19.50 11.54 14.93
CA ILE A 194 -19.19 12.35 13.75
C ILE A 194 -19.75 11.61 12.53
N ILE A 195 -20.67 12.25 11.82
CA ILE A 195 -21.34 11.68 10.65
C ILE A 195 -21.07 12.57 9.44
N LEU A 196 -20.48 11.98 8.40
CA LEU A 196 -20.32 12.59 7.09
C LEU A 196 -21.41 12.08 6.16
N LYS A 197 -22.20 12.99 5.59
CA LYS A 197 -23.30 12.67 4.69
C LYS A 197 -22.88 12.93 3.23
N ALA A 198 -23.41 12.12 2.32
CA ALA A 198 -23.27 12.39 0.88
C ALA A 198 -23.73 13.80 0.53
N GLY A 199 -22.97 14.52 -0.28
CA GLY A 199 -23.23 15.90 -0.66
C GLY A 199 -22.86 16.96 0.40
N SER A 200 -22.36 16.55 1.58
CA SER A 200 -21.87 17.48 2.60
C SER A 200 -20.41 17.89 2.35
N VAL A 201 -19.97 18.93 3.04
CA VAL A 201 -18.56 19.34 3.09
C VAL A 201 -17.99 18.93 4.44
N ALA A 202 -16.86 18.22 4.39
CA ALA A 202 -16.11 17.85 5.58
C ALA A 202 -14.89 18.76 5.75
N ARG A 203 -14.72 19.28 6.97
CA ARG A 203 -13.53 20.04 7.37
C ARG A 203 -12.81 19.29 8.47
N VAL A 204 -11.56 18.92 8.19
CA VAL A 204 -10.71 18.10 9.07
C VAL A 204 -9.58 18.97 9.60
N LYS A 205 -9.34 18.92 10.90
CA LYS A 205 -8.17 19.54 11.55
C LYS A 205 -7.36 18.48 12.26
N GLY A 206 -6.05 18.64 12.22
CA GLY A 206 -5.13 17.74 12.88
C GLY A 206 -3.76 18.37 13.09
N ARG A 207 -2.90 17.59 13.69
CA ARG A 207 -1.54 18.03 14.06
C ARG A 207 -0.53 16.90 13.97
N VAL A 208 0.71 17.29 13.79
CA VAL A 208 1.88 16.41 13.89
C VAL A 208 2.35 16.38 15.34
N MET A 209 2.57 15.19 15.87
CA MET A 209 2.88 14.96 17.27
C MET A 209 4.27 14.33 17.44
N ARG A 210 4.94 14.72 18.49
CA ARG A 210 6.07 13.99 19.06
C ARG A 210 5.66 13.55 20.46
N GLN A 211 5.44 12.25 20.64
CA GLN A 211 4.86 11.73 21.87
C GLN A 211 3.46 12.35 22.11
N GLU A 212 3.27 13.10 23.20
CA GLU A 212 1.99 13.74 23.55
C GLU A 212 1.90 15.22 23.19
N GLU A 213 2.97 15.79 22.61
CA GLU A 213 3.06 17.22 22.30
C GLU A 213 3.01 17.51 20.81
N THR A 214 2.39 18.63 20.43
CA THR A 214 2.42 19.14 19.06
C THR A 214 3.86 19.50 18.67
N LEU A 215 4.31 18.98 17.54
CA LEU A 215 5.64 19.30 17.01
C LEU A 215 5.61 20.67 16.31
N ALA A 216 5.62 21.73 17.08
CA ALA A 216 5.49 23.12 16.60
C ALA A 216 6.58 23.53 15.59
N GLY A 217 7.73 22.83 15.55
CA GLY A 217 8.78 23.08 14.56
C GLY A 217 8.51 22.43 13.19
N PHE A 218 7.49 21.56 13.06
CA PHE A 218 7.19 20.87 11.81
C PHE A 218 6.46 21.80 10.84
N ASN A 219 7.15 22.16 9.75
CA ASN A 219 6.57 22.83 8.59
C ASN A 219 6.80 21.96 7.37
N GLY A 220 5.78 21.80 6.53
CA GLY A 220 5.87 20.89 5.41
C GLY A 220 4.56 20.73 4.66
N GLN A 221 4.43 19.58 4.02
CA GLN A 221 3.25 19.20 3.27
C GLN A 221 2.66 17.90 3.83
N MET A 222 1.35 17.83 3.93
CA MET A 222 0.65 16.57 4.20
C MET A 222 -0.13 16.11 2.98
N THR A 223 -0.34 14.81 2.87
CA THR A 223 -1.28 14.17 1.94
C THR A 223 -2.29 13.38 2.74
N ALA A 224 -3.57 13.67 2.50
CA ALA A 224 -4.68 12.95 3.12
C ALA A 224 -5.41 12.08 2.11
N THR A 225 -5.70 10.84 2.49
CA THR A 225 -6.59 9.95 1.76
C THR A 225 -7.77 9.59 2.65
N VAL A 226 -8.97 9.94 2.22
CA VAL A 226 -10.22 9.56 2.91
C VAL A 226 -10.87 8.42 2.14
N ARG A 227 -11.13 7.32 2.84
CA ARG A 227 -11.78 6.13 2.28
C ARG A 227 -13.16 5.93 2.89
N ASP A 228 -14.04 5.41 2.06
CA ASP A 228 -15.40 5.03 2.44
C ASP A 228 -15.42 3.84 3.43
N THR A 229 -16.60 3.44 3.83
CA THR A 229 -16.82 2.30 4.70
C THR A 229 -16.26 1.01 4.12
N ARG A 230 -16.04 0.03 4.99
CA ARG A 230 -15.66 -1.32 4.54
C ARG A 230 -16.83 -1.96 3.81
N GLU A 231 -16.55 -2.57 2.69
CA GLU A 231 -17.49 -3.38 1.93
C GLU A 231 -16.98 -4.81 1.78
N MET A 232 -17.91 -5.75 1.63
CA MET A 232 -17.56 -7.14 1.37
C MET A 232 -17.32 -7.31 -0.12
N VAL A 233 -16.10 -7.62 -0.48
CA VAL A 233 -15.72 -7.99 -1.85
C VAL A 233 -15.88 -9.49 -2.00
N THR A 234 -16.68 -9.92 -2.96
CA THR A 234 -16.87 -11.32 -3.30
C THR A 234 -16.09 -11.63 -4.57
N CYS A 235 -15.15 -12.55 -4.49
CA CYS A 235 -14.40 -13.03 -5.65
C CYS A 235 -15.31 -13.77 -6.63
N LYS A 236 -14.91 -13.82 -7.90
CA LYS A 236 -15.75 -14.31 -9.01
C LYS A 236 -15.79 -15.83 -9.13
N LYS A 237 -14.99 -16.56 -8.33
CA LYS A 237 -14.91 -18.02 -8.37
C LYS A 237 -14.60 -18.55 -9.79
N GLN A 238 -13.59 -18.01 -10.42
CA GLN A 238 -13.22 -18.33 -11.79
C GLN A 238 -12.41 -19.64 -11.90
N GLU A 239 -11.89 -20.14 -10.77
CA GLU A 239 -11.26 -21.47 -10.67
C GLU A 239 -12.23 -22.43 -9.97
N GLU A 240 -12.44 -23.61 -10.60
CA GLU A 240 -13.46 -24.58 -10.16
C GLU A 240 -13.14 -25.33 -8.87
N THR A 241 -11.98 -25.11 -8.27
CA THR A 241 -11.49 -25.90 -7.13
C THR A 241 -12.16 -25.58 -5.79
N SER A 242 -12.93 -24.50 -5.69
CA SER A 242 -13.60 -24.09 -4.45
C SER A 242 -15.12 -24.19 -4.55
N ASN A 243 -15.77 -24.75 -3.52
CA ASN A 243 -17.23 -24.82 -3.43
C ASN A 243 -17.90 -23.48 -3.14
N SER A 244 -17.16 -22.49 -2.63
CA SER A 244 -17.65 -21.14 -2.33
C SER A 244 -16.68 -20.08 -2.84
N ALA A 245 -17.23 -18.91 -3.24
CA ALA A 245 -16.44 -17.76 -3.58
C ALA A 245 -15.71 -17.21 -2.35
N PHE A 246 -14.44 -16.86 -2.50
CA PHE A 246 -13.69 -16.20 -1.44
C PHE A 246 -14.25 -14.79 -1.21
N GLN A 247 -14.41 -14.41 0.05
CA GLN A 247 -14.90 -13.10 0.45
C GLN A 247 -13.93 -12.43 1.42
N TYR A 248 -13.78 -11.12 1.28
CA TYR A 248 -12.95 -10.33 2.18
C TYR A 248 -13.49 -8.91 2.30
N TYR A 249 -13.22 -8.28 3.44
CA TYR A 249 -13.55 -6.87 3.64
C TYR A 249 -12.42 -5.97 3.15
N ASP A 250 -12.78 -4.93 2.38
CA ASP A 250 -11.85 -3.89 1.95
C ASP A 250 -12.53 -2.52 1.92
N ARG A 251 -11.72 -1.45 1.88
CA ARG A 251 -12.14 -0.06 1.65
C ARG A 251 -11.69 0.34 0.25
N GLN A 252 -12.41 -0.10 -0.77
CA GLN A 252 -12.02 0.10 -2.16
C GLN A 252 -12.21 1.55 -2.60
N LYS A 253 -13.26 2.21 -2.11
CA LYS A 253 -13.64 3.54 -2.54
C LYS A 253 -12.86 4.62 -1.81
N VAL A 254 -12.23 5.50 -2.60
CA VAL A 254 -11.57 6.71 -2.14
C VAL A 254 -12.54 7.87 -2.33
N LEU A 255 -12.89 8.58 -1.25
CA LEU A 255 -13.76 9.74 -1.27
C LEU A 255 -12.98 11.03 -1.51
N PHE A 256 -11.74 11.07 -1.04
CA PHE A 256 -10.84 12.22 -1.20
C PHE A 256 -9.39 11.76 -1.20
N ASN A 257 -8.59 12.37 -2.04
CA ASN A 257 -7.15 12.30 -1.99
C ASN A 257 -6.60 13.68 -2.35
N GLY A 258 -5.83 14.27 -1.46
CA GLY A 258 -5.31 15.62 -1.67
C GLY A 258 -4.22 15.98 -0.70
N SER A 259 -3.51 17.06 -1.00
CA SER A 259 -2.40 17.57 -0.20
C SER A 259 -2.69 18.98 0.29
N ASP A 260 -2.17 19.32 1.48
CA ASP A 260 -2.22 20.65 2.05
C ASP A 260 -0.94 20.91 2.86
N SER A 261 -0.74 22.16 3.27
CA SER A 261 0.41 22.55 4.07
C SER A 261 0.24 22.18 5.54
N VAL A 262 1.36 21.85 6.19
CA VAL A 262 1.48 21.80 7.65
C VAL A 262 2.27 23.03 8.08
N ARG A 263 1.77 23.77 9.05
CA ARG A 263 2.45 24.95 9.62
C ARG A 263 2.44 24.86 11.14
N ASN A 264 3.61 25.02 11.74
CA ASN A 264 3.79 24.90 13.20
C ASN A 264 3.22 23.60 13.77
N GLY A 265 3.34 22.51 13.01
CA GLY A 265 2.81 21.20 13.38
C GLY A 265 1.30 21.04 13.19
N GLU A 266 0.56 22.05 12.75
CA GLU A 266 -0.89 21.98 12.55
C GLU A 266 -1.28 21.99 11.07
N PHE A 267 -2.40 21.35 10.74
CA PHE A 267 -2.96 21.36 9.40
C PHE A 267 -4.49 21.34 9.42
N GLN A 268 -5.06 21.77 8.31
CA GLN A 268 -6.48 21.68 8.05
C GLN A 268 -6.71 21.40 6.57
N PHE A 269 -7.64 20.52 6.24
CA PHE A 269 -8.11 20.35 4.88
C PHE A 269 -9.63 20.22 4.82
N THR A 270 -10.19 20.46 3.63
CA THR A 270 -11.62 20.42 3.39
C THR A 270 -11.89 19.63 2.13
N PHE A 271 -12.93 18.79 2.14
CA PHE A 271 -13.35 18.05 0.95
C PHE A 271 -14.87 17.91 0.88
N ALA A 272 -15.39 17.80 -0.34
CA ALA A 272 -16.79 17.44 -0.57
C ALA A 272 -16.95 15.92 -0.48
N VAL A 273 -17.94 15.46 0.28
CA VAL A 273 -18.28 14.04 0.34
C VAL A 273 -19.10 13.71 -0.91
N PRO A 274 -18.64 12.79 -1.78
CA PRO A 274 -19.34 12.45 -3.01
C PRO A 274 -20.76 11.93 -2.76
N PHE A 275 -21.66 12.02 -3.75
CA PHE A 275 -23.01 11.44 -3.64
C PHE A 275 -23.01 9.92 -3.79
N ASP A 276 -21.99 9.35 -4.43
CA ASP A 276 -21.88 7.93 -4.69
C ASP A 276 -21.15 7.16 -3.57
N ILE A 277 -21.39 7.52 -2.30
CA ILE A 277 -20.89 6.78 -1.14
C ILE A 277 -21.48 5.38 -1.06
N ASN A 278 -20.84 4.51 -0.28
CA ASN A 278 -21.47 3.27 0.18
C ASN A 278 -22.49 3.63 1.27
N TYR A 279 -23.80 3.56 0.98
CA TYR A 279 -24.86 3.93 1.91
C TYR A 279 -25.05 2.95 3.09
N ALA A 280 -24.26 1.91 3.21
CA ALA A 280 -24.22 1.08 4.41
C ALA A 280 -23.58 1.86 5.56
N SER A 281 -24.24 1.88 6.73
CA SER A 281 -23.69 2.50 7.94
C SER A 281 -22.35 1.86 8.31
N GLY A 282 -21.31 2.67 8.39
CA GLY A 282 -19.98 2.17 8.75
C GLY A 282 -18.98 3.30 8.99
N SER A 283 -17.85 2.96 9.59
CA SER A 283 -16.78 3.92 9.80
C SER A 283 -15.99 4.15 8.51
N GLY A 284 -15.69 5.41 8.21
CA GLY A 284 -14.71 5.79 7.21
C GLY A 284 -13.28 5.55 7.69
N LEU A 285 -12.31 5.96 6.89
CA LEU A 285 -10.89 5.96 7.26
C LEU A 285 -10.20 7.16 6.64
N ILE A 286 -9.59 8.00 7.47
CA ILE A 286 -8.66 9.04 7.05
C ILE A 286 -7.24 8.54 7.31
N ASN A 287 -6.40 8.54 6.28
CA ASN A 287 -4.96 8.37 6.44
C ASN A 287 -4.28 9.70 6.07
N VAL A 288 -3.35 10.14 6.90
CA VAL A 288 -2.53 11.31 6.63
C VAL A 288 -1.06 10.93 6.71
N TYR A 289 -0.31 11.35 5.71
CA TYR A 289 1.14 11.26 5.67
C TYR A 289 1.69 12.67 5.50
N ALA A 290 2.67 13.06 6.31
CA ALA A 290 3.27 14.37 6.23
C ALA A 290 4.80 14.30 6.13
N VAL A 291 5.35 15.21 5.34
CA VAL A 291 6.79 15.36 5.11
C VAL A 291 7.18 16.81 5.39
N SER A 292 8.25 17.01 6.16
CA SER A 292 8.79 18.35 6.40
C SER A 292 9.39 18.98 5.13
N ASP A 293 9.46 20.30 5.08
CA ASP A 293 9.98 21.04 3.92
C ASP A 293 11.44 20.66 3.58
N ASP A 294 12.22 20.23 4.57
CA ASP A 294 13.59 19.75 4.40
C ASP A 294 13.70 18.23 4.13
N HIS A 295 12.55 17.54 4.03
CA HIS A 295 12.44 16.08 3.82
C HIS A 295 13.11 15.21 4.88
N THR A 296 13.45 15.74 6.04
CA THR A 296 14.13 15.00 7.13
C THR A 296 13.17 14.35 8.12
N GLN A 297 11.94 14.86 8.21
CA GLN A 297 10.94 14.41 9.18
C GLN A 297 9.71 13.86 8.47
N LEU A 298 9.27 12.70 8.91
CA LEU A 298 8.09 12.03 8.39
C LEU A 298 7.10 11.76 9.51
N ALA A 299 5.82 12.02 9.25
CA ALA A 299 4.74 11.73 10.16
C ALA A 299 3.62 10.95 9.47
N HIS A 300 2.94 10.09 10.19
CA HIS A 300 1.80 9.34 9.69
C HIS A 300 0.75 9.16 10.77
N GLY A 301 -0.51 9.12 10.37
CA GLY A 301 -1.61 8.78 11.25
C GLY A 301 -2.84 8.31 10.50
N ALA A 302 -3.71 7.64 11.22
CA ALA A 302 -4.96 7.12 10.71
C ALA A 302 -6.09 7.36 11.72
N GLU A 303 -7.27 7.70 11.22
CA GLU A 303 -8.47 7.95 12.05
C GLU A 303 -9.69 7.28 11.42
N ASP A 304 -10.42 6.48 12.20
CA ASP A 304 -11.64 5.79 11.76
C ASP A 304 -12.85 5.97 12.71
N ARG A 305 -12.74 6.85 13.70
CA ARG A 305 -13.82 7.16 14.64
C ARG A 305 -14.80 8.20 14.09
N PHE A 306 -15.24 7.99 12.86
CA PHE A 306 -16.33 8.74 12.22
C PHE A 306 -17.11 7.83 11.29
N PHE A 307 -18.35 8.18 11.02
CA PHE A 307 -19.23 7.38 10.20
C PHE A 307 -19.56 8.09 8.87
N ILE A 308 -19.85 7.29 7.85
CA ILE A 308 -20.26 7.79 6.54
C ILE A 308 -21.58 7.14 6.19
N TYR A 309 -22.67 7.90 6.21
CA TYR A 309 -23.99 7.44 5.78
C TYR A 309 -25.00 8.61 5.63
N GLY A 310 -26.10 8.33 4.92
CA GLY A 310 -27.12 9.32 4.65
C GLY A 310 -26.72 10.34 3.59
N SER A 311 -27.61 11.22 3.25
CA SER A 311 -27.38 12.30 2.28
C SER A 311 -27.91 13.62 2.80
N GLU A 312 -27.31 14.72 2.37
CA GLU A 312 -27.89 16.04 2.55
C GLU A 312 -28.83 16.35 1.39
N THR A 313 -29.94 17.05 1.69
CA THR A 313 -30.82 17.55 0.66
C THR A 313 -30.19 18.82 0.08
N VAL A 314 -29.41 18.66 -0.99
CA VAL A 314 -28.79 19.81 -1.67
C VAL A 314 -29.82 20.49 -2.55
N ARG A 315 -30.22 21.72 -2.20
CA ARG A 315 -31.13 22.53 -3.03
C ARG A 315 -30.44 23.15 -4.25
N ASN A 316 -29.13 23.35 -4.22
CA ASN A 316 -28.30 23.80 -5.35
C ASN A 316 -26.91 23.14 -5.25
N ASP A 317 -26.60 22.26 -6.18
CA ASP A 317 -25.23 21.75 -6.33
C ASP A 317 -24.41 22.82 -7.07
N SER A 318 -23.67 23.61 -6.31
CA SER A 318 -22.72 24.61 -6.82
C SER A 318 -21.26 24.18 -6.68
N ILE A 319 -21.03 22.95 -6.19
CA ILE A 319 -19.69 22.41 -5.99
C ILE A 319 -19.36 21.55 -7.22
N GLY A 320 -18.54 22.07 -8.10
CA GLY A 320 -17.98 21.30 -9.22
C GLY A 320 -17.15 20.11 -8.72
N PRO A 321 -17.01 19.05 -9.55
CA PRO A 321 -16.19 17.91 -9.21
C PRO A 321 -14.74 18.35 -8.99
N SER A 322 -14.14 17.92 -7.89
CA SER A 322 -12.69 18.05 -7.69
C SER A 322 -12.00 17.04 -8.59
N ILE A 323 -11.48 17.50 -9.72
CA ILE A 323 -10.73 16.66 -10.65
C ILE A 323 -9.25 16.90 -10.41
N TYR A 324 -8.55 15.89 -9.96
CA TYR A 324 -7.09 15.85 -9.94
C TYR A 324 -6.62 15.09 -11.17
N CYS A 325 -6.16 15.85 -12.18
CA CYS A 325 -5.53 15.28 -13.37
C CYS A 325 -4.01 15.36 -13.21
N TYR A 326 -3.35 14.23 -13.34
CA TYR A 326 -1.90 14.18 -13.43
C TYR A 326 -1.48 13.16 -14.49
N LEU A 327 -0.34 13.39 -15.10
CA LEU A 327 0.24 12.44 -16.05
C LEU A 327 1.23 11.55 -15.32
N ASN A 328 1.08 10.25 -15.44
CA ASN A 328 1.93 9.19 -14.89
C ASN A 328 1.94 9.10 -13.35
N THR A 329 2.11 10.19 -12.62
CA THR A 329 2.20 10.18 -11.16
C THR A 329 1.51 11.40 -10.54
N PRO A 330 1.02 11.29 -9.29
CA PRO A 330 0.47 12.43 -8.55
C PRO A 330 1.45 13.59 -8.32
N SER A 331 2.74 13.34 -8.46
CA SER A 331 3.80 14.35 -8.33
C SER A 331 4.12 15.07 -9.65
N PHE A 332 3.37 14.79 -10.73
CA PHE A 332 3.54 15.49 -12.00
C PHE A 332 3.28 17.00 -11.82
N VAL A 333 4.20 17.81 -12.32
CA VAL A 333 4.07 19.27 -12.37
C VAL A 333 3.97 19.74 -13.82
N GLU A 334 3.25 20.84 -14.07
CA GLU A 334 3.14 21.41 -15.40
C GLU A 334 4.52 21.72 -15.98
N GLY A 335 4.75 21.29 -17.23
CA GLY A 335 6.06 21.35 -17.89
C GLY A 335 7.01 20.20 -17.56
N GLY A 336 6.60 19.25 -16.72
CA GLY A 336 7.38 18.06 -16.42
C GLY A 336 7.44 17.07 -17.60
N SER A 337 8.50 16.26 -17.64
CA SER A 337 8.64 15.20 -18.64
C SER A 337 7.69 14.05 -18.36
N VAL A 338 7.07 13.52 -19.40
CA VAL A 338 6.23 12.32 -19.35
C VAL A 338 6.83 11.20 -20.19
N ASN A 339 6.44 9.96 -19.92
CA ASN A 339 6.80 8.83 -20.76
C ASN A 339 6.18 8.97 -22.16
N THR A 340 6.73 8.26 -23.15
CA THR A 340 6.22 8.22 -24.53
C THR A 340 4.77 7.76 -24.63
N THR A 341 4.25 7.08 -23.61
CA THR A 341 2.85 6.65 -23.49
C THR A 341 2.34 7.09 -22.10
N PRO A 342 1.98 8.37 -21.94
CA PRO A 342 1.42 8.86 -20.69
C PRO A 342 0.05 8.23 -20.42
N TYR A 343 -0.28 8.04 -19.14
CA TYR A 343 -1.61 7.57 -18.69
C TYR A 343 -2.13 8.48 -17.57
N PHE A 344 -3.45 8.61 -17.53
CA PHE A 344 -4.19 9.38 -16.55
C PHE A 344 -4.57 8.52 -15.34
#